data_1fe49207137c1a11e1d856f82a7ee39f
#
_entry.id   1fe49207137c1a11e1d856f82a7ee39f
#
_cell.length_a   1.000
_cell.length_b   1.000
_cell.length_c   1.000
_cell.angle_alpha   90.00
_cell.angle_beta   90.00
_cell.angle_gamma   90.00
#
_symmetry.space_group_name_H-M   'P 1'
#
loop_
_entity.id
_entity.type
_entity.pdbx_description
1 polymer ?
#
loop_
_entity_poly.entity_id
_entity_poly.type
_entity_poly.pdbx_seq_one_letter_code
_entity_poly.pdbx_strand_id
1 'polypeptide(L)'
;MPKIKMMVGLGNIGKEYENTRHNVGEWFITKIAQEQGESFSSNSKLNCSIAKVSISYNNVLLVFPTTYMNNSGLAVTKVANFYKIQPEEILVVHDELDIDSGEIRLKKGGGHGGHNGLRSIHQHLGTNDYLRLRIGIGHPGHKSKVSNYVLSNPSIAQKKDIDDALDNGICVLDDIINYKLEPAMQRLHTK
;
A
#
# COMPACT_ATOMS: atom_id res chain seq x y z
N MET A 1 -7.82 3.71 21.33
CA MET A 1 -7.45 4.12 19.97
C MET A 1 -6.86 2.94 19.22
N PRO A 2 -7.28 2.69 17.98
CA PRO A 2 -6.67 1.63 17.20
C PRO A 2 -5.21 1.96 16.91
N LYS A 3 -4.43 0.92 16.62
CA LYS A 3 -3.07 1.05 16.10
C LYS A 3 -2.99 0.20 14.84
N ILE A 4 -2.17 0.58 13.90
CA ILE A 4 -1.98 -0.23 12.70
C ILE A 4 -1.18 -1.49 13.05
N LYS A 5 -1.75 -2.64 12.75
CA LYS A 5 -1.15 -3.97 12.97
C LYS A 5 -0.74 -4.66 11.68
N MET A 6 -1.30 -4.23 10.56
CA MET A 6 -1.01 -4.79 9.24
C MET A 6 -0.89 -3.68 8.21
N MET A 7 0.16 -3.74 7.41
CA MET A 7 0.38 -2.86 6.28
C MET A 7 0.43 -3.71 5.01
N VAL A 8 -0.49 -3.44 4.09
CA VAL A 8 -0.60 -4.18 2.83
C VAL A 8 -0.02 -3.34 1.72
N GLY A 9 0.97 -3.85 0.99
CA GLY A 9 1.48 -3.22 -0.22
C GLY A 9 0.87 -3.91 -1.43
N LEU A 10 0.06 -3.18 -2.21
CA LEU A 10 -0.59 -3.74 -3.39
C LEU A 10 0.34 -3.81 -4.59
N GLY A 11 0.25 -4.90 -5.33
CA GLY A 11 0.98 -5.15 -6.56
C GLY A 11 0.58 -6.48 -7.17
N ASN A 12 1.01 -6.70 -8.40
CA ASN A 12 0.86 -7.98 -9.08
C ASN A 12 2.10 -8.83 -8.83
N ILE A 13 1.90 -10.13 -8.64
CA ILE A 13 3.00 -11.10 -8.54
C ILE A 13 3.62 -11.34 -9.91
N GLY A 14 4.94 -11.52 -9.95
CA GLY A 14 5.70 -11.85 -11.14
C GLY A 14 6.74 -10.79 -11.50
N LYS A 15 7.84 -11.23 -12.09
CA LYS A 15 8.94 -10.33 -12.47
C LYS A 15 8.53 -9.27 -13.49
N GLU A 16 7.59 -9.61 -14.36
CA GLU A 16 7.07 -8.70 -15.38
C GLU A 16 6.34 -7.49 -14.80
N TYR A 17 5.89 -7.58 -13.55
CA TYR A 17 5.14 -6.50 -12.89
C TYR A 17 5.93 -5.75 -11.83
N GLU A 18 7.10 -6.25 -11.42
CA GLU A 18 7.80 -5.75 -10.22
C GLU A 18 8.23 -4.28 -10.32
N ASN A 19 8.42 -3.78 -11.54
CA ASN A 19 8.84 -2.38 -11.78
C ASN A 19 7.72 -1.50 -12.33
N THR A 20 6.48 -1.99 -12.35
CA THR A 20 5.35 -1.22 -12.87
C THR A 20 4.79 -0.27 -11.81
N ARG A 21 4.09 0.78 -12.27
CA ARG A 21 3.42 1.75 -11.39
C ARG A 21 2.43 1.07 -10.44
N HIS A 22 1.78 0.00 -10.89
CA HIS A 22 0.79 -0.72 -10.08
C HIS A 22 1.41 -1.40 -8.85
N ASN A 23 2.72 -1.54 -8.81
CA ASN A 23 3.44 -2.19 -7.72
C ASN A 23 4.10 -1.20 -6.73
N VAL A 24 3.82 0.10 -6.82
CA VAL A 24 4.44 1.07 -5.90
C VAL A 24 4.10 0.80 -4.42
N GLY A 25 2.95 0.20 -4.14
CA GLY A 25 2.60 -0.22 -2.78
C GLY A 25 3.54 -1.29 -2.26
N GLU A 26 3.86 -2.27 -3.09
CA GLU A 26 4.83 -3.31 -2.76
C GLU A 26 6.23 -2.72 -2.57
N TRP A 27 6.64 -1.74 -3.40
CA TRP A 27 7.92 -1.07 -3.21
C TRP A 27 8.03 -0.43 -1.82
N PHE A 28 6.96 0.19 -1.35
CA PHE A 28 6.93 0.86 -0.05
C PHE A 28 7.21 -0.11 1.10
N ILE A 29 6.48 -1.23 1.16
CA ILE A 29 6.66 -2.21 2.24
C ILE A 29 7.99 -2.94 2.13
N THR A 30 8.48 -3.18 0.92
CA THR A 30 9.80 -3.80 0.70
C THR A 30 10.91 -2.90 1.23
N LYS A 31 10.80 -1.60 1.02
CA LYS A 31 11.77 -0.64 1.53
C LYS A 31 11.82 -0.62 3.05
N ILE A 32 10.67 -0.69 3.72
CA ILE A 32 10.59 -0.78 5.17
C ILE A 32 11.29 -2.05 5.67
N ALA A 33 10.98 -3.20 5.06
CA ALA A 33 11.58 -4.48 5.44
C ALA A 33 13.10 -4.42 5.29
N GLN A 34 13.61 -3.90 4.18
CA GLN A 34 15.04 -3.76 3.92
C GLN A 34 15.73 -2.88 4.96
N GLU A 35 15.13 -1.75 5.32
CA GLU A 35 15.69 -0.83 6.32
C GLU A 35 15.79 -1.49 7.71
N GLN A 36 14.93 -2.46 8.02
CA GLN A 36 14.97 -3.19 9.29
C GLN A 36 15.71 -4.52 9.21
N GLY A 37 16.27 -4.87 8.04
CA GLY A 37 16.98 -6.13 7.86
C GLY A 37 16.05 -7.35 7.90
N GLU A 38 14.76 -7.18 7.63
CA GLU A 38 13.78 -8.24 7.63
C GLU A 38 13.48 -8.73 6.22
N SER A 39 13.10 -10.01 6.11
CA SER A 39 12.78 -10.67 4.85
C SER A 39 11.35 -11.14 4.82
N PHE A 40 10.77 -11.14 3.61
CA PHE A 40 9.44 -11.72 3.39
C PHE A 40 9.51 -13.23 3.30
N SER A 41 8.55 -13.90 3.94
CA SER A 41 8.34 -15.35 3.84
C SER A 41 7.03 -15.63 3.16
N SER A 42 7.05 -16.55 2.20
CA SER A 42 5.84 -16.97 1.49
C SER A 42 4.91 -17.76 2.41
N ASN A 43 3.62 -17.45 2.35
CA ASN A 43 2.57 -18.19 3.05
C ASN A 43 1.45 -18.50 2.05
N SER A 44 1.49 -19.70 1.47
CA SER A 44 0.54 -20.12 0.44
C SER A 44 -0.88 -20.26 0.98
N LYS A 45 -1.05 -20.60 2.25
CA LYS A 45 -2.38 -20.74 2.87
C LYS A 45 -3.08 -19.40 2.99
N LEU A 46 -2.33 -18.32 3.18
CA LEU A 46 -2.84 -16.96 3.30
C LEU A 46 -2.74 -16.17 1.98
N ASN A 47 -2.25 -16.79 0.91
CA ASN A 47 -2.07 -16.17 -0.41
C ASN A 47 -1.23 -14.89 -0.38
N CYS A 48 -0.16 -14.88 0.40
CA CYS A 48 0.69 -13.70 0.54
C CYS A 48 2.11 -14.04 0.94
N SER A 49 2.97 -13.04 0.88
CA SER A 49 4.27 -13.03 1.56
C SER A 49 4.20 -12.06 2.73
N ILE A 50 4.80 -12.42 3.85
CA ILE A 50 4.74 -11.65 5.09
C ILE A 50 6.15 -11.40 5.62
N ALA A 51 6.40 -10.16 6.03
CA ALA A 51 7.55 -9.78 6.86
C ALA A 51 7.02 -9.20 8.17
N LYS A 52 7.73 -9.46 9.27
CA LYS A 52 7.38 -8.93 10.59
C LYS A 52 8.39 -7.85 10.95
N VAL A 53 7.90 -6.65 11.24
CA VAL A 53 8.73 -5.50 11.59
C VAL A 53 8.26 -4.88 12.89
N SER A 54 9.13 -4.07 13.50
CA SER A 54 8.78 -3.27 14.67
C SER A 54 8.87 -1.79 14.29
N ILE A 55 7.77 -1.08 14.45
CA ILE A 55 7.71 0.36 14.16
C ILE A 55 7.19 1.05 15.42
N SER A 56 7.98 1.99 15.96
CA SER A 56 7.60 2.70 17.20
C SER A 56 7.21 1.72 18.33
N TYR A 57 8.00 0.66 18.51
CA TYR A 57 7.79 -0.43 19.47
C TYR A 57 6.51 -1.24 19.26
N ASN A 58 5.86 -1.12 18.11
CA ASN A 58 4.68 -1.89 17.75
C ASN A 58 5.04 -2.96 16.73
N ASN A 59 4.54 -4.17 16.94
CA ASN A 59 4.70 -5.25 15.95
C ASN A 59 3.72 -5.01 14.79
N VAL A 60 4.24 -4.97 13.58
CA VAL A 60 3.46 -4.72 12.36
C VAL A 60 3.77 -5.82 11.34
N LEU A 61 2.73 -6.37 10.74
CA LEU A 61 2.86 -7.28 9.61
C LEU A 61 2.93 -6.48 8.32
N LEU A 62 3.97 -6.73 7.52
CA LEU A 62 4.02 -6.25 6.14
C LEU A 62 3.52 -7.39 5.25
N VAL A 63 2.48 -7.13 4.46
CA VAL A 63 1.79 -8.15 3.68
C VAL A 63 1.81 -7.78 2.20
N PHE A 64 2.39 -8.65 1.38
CA PHE A 64 2.31 -8.56 -0.07
C PHE A 64 1.42 -9.70 -0.58
N PRO A 65 0.21 -9.39 -1.12
CA PRO A 65 -0.63 -10.42 -1.71
C PRO A 65 0.08 -11.10 -2.90
N THR A 66 0.13 -12.44 -2.90
CA THR A 66 0.72 -13.20 -4.01
C THR A 66 -0.36 -13.64 -5.00
N THR A 67 -1.36 -12.81 -5.15
CA THR A 67 -2.42 -12.89 -6.15
C THR A 67 -2.18 -11.86 -7.23
N TYR A 68 -2.97 -11.91 -8.30
CA TYR A 68 -3.06 -10.73 -9.17
C TYR A 68 -3.89 -9.64 -8.48
N MET A 69 -3.70 -8.40 -8.93
CA MET A 69 -4.26 -7.22 -8.30
C MET A 69 -5.77 -7.33 -8.01
N ASN A 70 -6.53 -7.85 -8.95
CA ASN A 70 -7.98 -7.97 -8.84
C ASN A 70 -8.45 -8.97 -7.77
N ASN A 71 -7.55 -9.73 -7.17
CA ASN A 71 -7.85 -10.68 -6.10
C ASN A 71 -7.11 -10.39 -4.79
N SER A 72 -6.62 -9.16 -4.62
CA SER A 72 -5.88 -8.73 -3.42
C SER A 72 -6.68 -8.90 -2.14
N GLY A 73 -7.99 -8.70 -2.19
CA GLY A 73 -8.88 -8.81 -1.03
C GLY A 73 -8.91 -10.20 -0.40
N LEU A 74 -8.69 -11.24 -1.20
CA LEU A 74 -8.62 -12.61 -0.67
C LEU A 74 -7.48 -12.74 0.36
N ALA A 75 -6.28 -12.29 0.01
CA ALA A 75 -5.13 -12.34 0.91
C ALA A 75 -5.35 -11.46 2.15
N VAL A 76 -5.80 -10.23 1.95
CA VAL A 76 -6.05 -9.28 3.05
C VAL A 76 -7.02 -9.88 4.07
N THR A 77 -8.13 -10.44 3.60
CA THR A 77 -9.14 -11.03 4.48
C THR A 77 -8.61 -12.27 5.21
N LYS A 78 -7.87 -13.13 4.52
CA LYS A 78 -7.28 -14.32 5.16
C LYS A 78 -6.30 -13.94 6.26
N VAL A 79 -5.42 -12.96 6.03
CA VAL A 79 -4.47 -12.50 7.03
C VAL A 79 -5.20 -11.84 8.21
N ALA A 80 -6.16 -10.96 7.92
CA ALA A 80 -6.93 -10.29 8.96
C ALA A 80 -7.65 -11.29 9.87
N ASN A 81 -8.28 -12.33 9.29
CA ASN A 81 -8.97 -13.36 10.06
C ASN A 81 -7.99 -14.21 10.89
N PHE A 82 -6.87 -14.59 10.30
CA PHE A 82 -5.88 -15.45 10.98
C PHE A 82 -5.25 -14.74 12.18
N TYR A 83 -4.87 -13.48 12.02
CA TYR A 83 -4.22 -12.69 13.09
C TYR A 83 -5.21 -11.87 13.91
N LYS A 84 -6.52 -12.00 13.66
CA LYS A 84 -7.59 -11.28 14.36
C LYS A 84 -7.40 -9.76 14.33
N ILE A 85 -7.15 -9.25 13.12
CA ILE A 85 -6.93 -7.83 12.85
C ILE A 85 -8.24 -7.22 12.34
N GLN A 86 -8.64 -6.08 12.94
CA GLN A 86 -9.84 -5.37 12.51
C GLN A 86 -9.54 -4.44 11.32
N PRO A 87 -10.54 -4.09 10.47
CA PRO A 87 -10.31 -3.21 9.33
C PRO A 87 -9.62 -1.90 9.68
N GLU A 88 -9.99 -1.24 10.77
CA GLU A 88 -9.37 0.01 11.22
C GLU A 88 -7.91 -0.14 11.66
N GLU A 89 -7.43 -1.35 11.84
CA GLU A 89 -6.03 -1.65 12.17
C GLU A 89 -5.19 -1.95 10.92
N ILE A 90 -5.75 -1.74 9.73
CA ILE A 90 -5.10 -2.03 8.44
C ILE A 90 -4.76 -0.72 7.73
N LEU A 91 -3.53 -0.65 7.22
CA LEU A 91 -3.09 0.36 6.25
C LEU A 91 -2.86 -0.31 4.90
N VAL A 92 -3.54 0.15 3.87
CA VAL A 92 -3.33 -0.31 2.48
C VAL A 92 -2.53 0.74 1.73
N VAL A 93 -1.41 0.33 1.16
CA VAL A 93 -0.52 1.19 0.37
C VAL A 93 -0.71 0.85 -1.10
N HIS A 94 -1.03 1.85 -1.91
CA HIS A 94 -1.40 1.63 -3.30
C HIS A 94 -1.06 2.82 -4.21
N ASP A 95 -1.01 2.57 -5.51
CA ASP A 95 -0.86 3.58 -6.55
C ASP A 95 -2.13 4.41 -6.69
N GLU A 96 -1.97 5.70 -6.98
CA GLU A 96 -3.07 6.65 -7.13
C GLU A 96 -2.89 7.52 -8.38
N LEU A 97 -3.85 7.40 -9.30
CA LEU A 97 -3.86 8.17 -10.56
C LEU A 97 -4.13 9.66 -10.35
N ASP A 98 -4.92 10.00 -9.33
CA ASP A 98 -5.39 11.37 -9.11
C ASP A 98 -4.38 12.24 -8.34
N ILE A 99 -3.21 11.70 -8.05
CA ILE A 99 -2.12 12.37 -7.34
C ILE A 99 -0.88 12.32 -8.23
N ASP A 100 -0.19 13.45 -8.35
CA ASP A 100 1.02 13.55 -9.17
C ASP A 100 2.16 12.72 -8.59
N SER A 101 3.05 12.25 -9.47
CA SER A 101 4.27 11.55 -9.05
C SER A 101 5.10 12.47 -8.16
N GLY A 102 5.55 11.93 -7.01
CA GLY A 102 6.28 12.71 -6.01
C GLY A 102 5.42 13.16 -4.83
N GLU A 103 4.10 12.99 -4.93
CA GLU A 103 3.18 13.27 -3.83
C GLU A 103 2.64 11.98 -3.23
N ILE A 104 2.36 12.03 -1.93
CA ILE A 104 1.82 10.92 -1.18
C ILE A 104 0.80 11.47 -0.18
N ARG A 105 -0.32 10.80 -0.01
CA ARG A 105 -1.41 11.26 0.87
C ARG A 105 -1.99 10.12 1.67
N LEU A 106 -2.32 10.43 2.91
CA LEU A 106 -3.01 9.51 3.81
C LEU A 106 -4.51 9.80 3.76
N LYS A 107 -5.33 8.74 3.73
CA LYS A 107 -6.79 8.84 3.72
C LYS A 107 -7.40 7.74 4.56
N LYS A 108 -8.48 8.06 5.28
CA LYS A 108 -9.29 7.06 5.96
C LYS A 108 -10.54 6.79 5.13
N GLY A 109 -10.80 5.51 4.81
CA GLY A 109 -11.97 5.12 4.04
C GLY A 109 -11.97 5.63 2.60
N GLY A 110 -13.15 5.86 2.09
CA GLY A 110 -13.37 6.35 0.72
C GLY A 110 -13.60 5.27 -0.31
N GLY A 111 -14.01 5.68 -1.51
CA GLY A 111 -14.26 4.77 -2.63
C GLY A 111 -12.98 4.22 -3.26
N HIS A 112 -13.10 3.15 -4.03
CA HIS A 112 -11.94 2.51 -4.66
C HIS A 112 -11.45 3.23 -5.93
N GLY A 113 -12.21 4.18 -6.47
CA GLY A 113 -11.79 4.97 -7.63
C GLY A 113 -11.45 4.18 -8.88
N GLY A 114 -11.98 2.96 -9.03
CA GLY A 114 -11.65 2.07 -10.14
C GLY A 114 -10.39 1.24 -9.94
N HIS A 115 -9.68 1.39 -8.81
CA HIS A 115 -8.51 0.57 -8.50
C HIS A 115 -8.96 -0.85 -8.17
N ASN A 116 -8.55 -1.82 -8.97
CA ASN A 116 -9.02 -3.21 -8.85
C ASN A 116 -8.64 -3.87 -7.53
N GLY A 117 -7.46 -3.57 -6.99
CA GLY A 117 -7.03 -4.08 -5.69
C GLY A 117 -7.91 -3.56 -4.56
N LEU A 118 -8.22 -2.27 -4.55
CA LEU A 118 -9.09 -1.67 -3.54
C LEU A 118 -10.52 -2.19 -3.67
N ARG A 119 -11.01 -2.34 -4.90
CA ARG A 119 -12.34 -2.94 -5.15
C ARG A 119 -12.43 -4.33 -4.53
N SER A 120 -11.41 -5.16 -4.75
CA SER A 120 -11.33 -6.50 -4.19
C SER A 120 -11.30 -6.48 -2.66
N ILE A 121 -10.54 -5.56 -2.05
CA ILE A 121 -10.46 -5.42 -0.59
C ILE A 121 -11.82 -5.01 -0.03
N HIS A 122 -12.47 -3.99 -0.60
CA HIS A 122 -13.82 -3.58 -0.18
C HIS A 122 -14.81 -4.75 -0.20
N GLN A 123 -14.76 -5.53 -1.27
CA GLN A 123 -15.66 -6.66 -1.47
C GLN A 123 -15.41 -7.77 -0.45
N HIS A 124 -14.15 -8.14 -0.21
CA HIS A 124 -13.81 -9.25 0.69
C HIS A 124 -13.93 -8.86 2.17
N LEU A 125 -13.53 -7.66 2.55
CA LEU A 125 -13.69 -7.17 3.92
C LEU A 125 -15.13 -6.80 4.26
N GLY A 126 -15.94 -6.46 3.25
CA GLY A 126 -17.30 -5.96 3.43
C GLY A 126 -17.36 -4.53 3.96
N THR A 127 -16.26 -3.79 3.92
CA THR A 127 -16.15 -2.42 4.41
C THR A 127 -15.01 -1.69 3.72
N ASN A 128 -15.08 -0.36 3.71
CA ASN A 128 -13.97 0.51 3.31
C ASN A 128 -13.33 1.25 4.51
N ASP A 129 -13.65 0.84 5.73
CA ASP A 129 -13.17 1.50 6.94
C ASP A 129 -11.77 1.03 7.34
N TYR A 130 -10.80 1.35 6.51
CA TYR A 130 -9.37 1.14 6.74
C TYR A 130 -8.58 2.35 6.25
N LEU A 131 -7.33 2.47 6.71
CA LEU A 131 -6.43 3.54 6.25
C LEU A 131 -5.82 3.23 4.89
N ARG A 132 -5.58 4.26 4.12
CA ARG A 132 -4.94 4.16 2.81
C ARG A 132 -3.81 5.16 2.69
N LEU A 133 -2.64 4.68 2.29
CA LEU A 133 -1.52 5.52 1.89
C LEU A 133 -1.48 5.53 0.36
N ARG A 134 -1.80 6.69 -0.20
CA ARG A 134 -2.01 6.88 -1.64
C ARG A 134 -0.73 7.44 -2.24
N ILE A 135 -0.05 6.64 -3.04
CA ILE A 135 1.20 7.02 -3.70
C ILE A 135 0.89 7.52 -5.10
N GLY A 136 1.15 8.79 -5.36
CA GLY A 136 0.87 9.41 -6.66
C GLY A 136 1.71 8.83 -7.78
N ILE A 137 1.05 8.49 -8.87
CA ILE A 137 1.70 8.02 -10.11
C ILE A 137 1.33 8.86 -11.33
N GLY A 138 0.47 9.88 -11.15
CA GLY A 138 -0.07 10.69 -12.24
C GLY A 138 -1.11 9.95 -13.06
N HIS A 139 -1.73 10.67 -13.99
CA HIS A 139 -2.80 10.14 -14.84
C HIS A 139 -2.37 10.19 -16.32
N PRO A 140 -2.68 9.16 -17.12
CA PRO A 140 -2.28 9.14 -18.54
C PRO A 140 -3.09 10.07 -19.45
N GLY A 141 -4.08 10.77 -18.90
CA GLY A 141 -4.89 11.76 -19.63
C GLY A 141 -6.23 11.26 -20.13
N HIS A 142 -6.41 9.95 -20.26
CA HIS A 142 -7.67 9.36 -20.72
C HIS A 142 -7.92 8.00 -20.05
N LYS A 143 -9.19 7.76 -19.71
CA LYS A 143 -9.62 6.52 -19.04
C LYS A 143 -9.19 5.25 -19.80
N SER A 144 -9.25 5.27 -21.12
CA SER A 144 -8.87 4.12 -21.95
C SER A 144 -7.39 3.73 -21.86
N LYS A 145 -6.53 4.62 -21.37
CA LYS A 145 -5.10 4.40 -21.24
C LYS A 145 -4.69 3.89 -19.85
N VAL A 146 -5.59 3.91 -18.89
CA VAL A 146 -5.26 3.62 -17.47
C VAL A 146 -4.71 2.21 -17.29
N SER A 147 -5.34 1.20 -17.87
CA SER A 147 -4.92 -0.19 -17.70
C SER A 147 -3.47 -0.42 -18.16
N ASN A 148 -3.09 0.09 -19.33
CA ASN A 148 -1.74 -0.02 -19.83
C ASN A 148 -0.76 0.85 -19.04
N TYR A 149 -1.20 2.02 -18.61
CA TYR A 149 -0.37 2.96 -17.85
C TYR A 149 0.09 2.37 -16.52
N VAL A 150 -0.84 1.83 -15.72
CA VAL A 150 -0.50 1.26 -14.41
C VAL A 150 0.38 0.01 -14.53
N LEU A 151 0.29 -0.72 -15.64
CA LEU A 151 1.09 -1.91 -15.91
C LEU A 151 2.38 -1.58 -16.66
N SER A 152 2.73 -0.32 -16.80
CA SER A 152 4.00 0.11 -17.40
C SER A 152 4.92 0.71 -16.34
N ASN A 153 6.23 0.68 -16.66
CA ASN A 153 7.25 1.23 -15.77
C ASN A 153 7.23 2.76 -15.82
N PRO A 154 7.45 3.45 -14.70
CA PRO A 154 7.63 4.89 -14.72
C PRO A 154 8.93 5.27 -15.47
N SER A 155 8.97 6.50 -15.99
CA SER A 155 10.21 7.07 -16.50
C SER A 155 11.23 7.20 -15.36
N ILE A 156 12.51 7.41 -15.70
CA ILE A 156 13.57 7.62 -14.70
C ILE A 156 13.23 8.80 -13.78
N ALA A 157 12.73 9.90 -14.35
CA ALA A 157 12.33 11.08 -13.58
C ALA A 157 11.14 10.78 -12.64
N GLN A 158 10.11 10.09 -13.13
CA GLN A 158 8.97 9.69 -12.31
C GLN A 158 9.39 8.73 -11.20
N LYS A 159 10.27 7.77 -11.51
CA LYS A 159 10.77 6.81 -10.52
C LYS A 159 11.46 7.52 -9.37
N LYS A 160 12.28 8.53 -9.68
CA LYS A 160 12.93 9.35 -8.66
C LYS A 160 11.91 10.08 -7.79
N ASP A 161 10.90 10.69 -8.40
CA ASP A 161 9.85 11.39 -7.68
C ASP A 161 9.06 10.43 -6.78
N ILE A 162 8.76 9.25 -7.28
CA ILE A 162 8.08 8.20 -6.49
C ILE A 162 8.96 7.76 -5.32
N ASP A 163 10.24 7.52 -5.55
CA ASP A 163 11.17 7.11 -4.48
C ASP A 163 11.25 8.18 -3.38
N ASP A 164 11.27 9.45 -3.75
CA ASP A 164 11.24 10.56 -2.79
C ASP A 164 9.93 10.56 -1.98
N ALA A 165 8.80 10.30 -2.64
CA ALA A 165 7.51 10.18 -1.97
C ALA A 165 7.48 9.00 -0.98
N LEU A 166 8.07 7.86 -1.35
CA LEU A 166 8.19 6.71 -0.44
C LEU A 166 8.99 7.08 0.82
N ASP A 167 10.10 7.81 0.66
CA ASP A 167 10.90 8.27 1.79
C ASP A 167 10.09 9.19 2.71
N ASN A 168 9.30 10.09 2.14
CA ASN A 168 8.42 10.96 2.91
C ASN A 168 7.36 10.17 3.69
N GLY A 169 6.79 9.13 3.07
CA GLY A 169 5.85 8.22 3.74
C GLY A 169 6.49 7.49 4.92
N ILE A 170 7.72 7.01 4.76
CA ILE A 170 8.45 6.33 5.81
C ILE A 170 8.73 7.28 7.00
N CYS A 171 9.02 8.55 6.74
CA CYS A 171 9.26 9.55 7.78
C CYS A 171 8.06 9.78 8.72
N VAL A 172 6.85 9.48 8.29
CA VAL A 172 5.63 9.66 9.10
C VAL A 172 5.03 8.35 9.61
N LEU A 173 5.72 7.22 9.39
CA LEU A 173 5.18 5.92 9.79
C LEU A 173 4.85 5.83 11.28
N ASP A 174 5.70 6.38 12.15
CA ASP A 174 5.45 6.36 13.58
C ASP A 174 4.10 6.98 13.93
N ASP A 175 3.77 8.10 13.31
CA ASP A 175 2.49 8.76 13.51
C ASP A 175 1.34 7.91 12.96
N ILE A 176 1.50 7.34 11.77
CA ILE A 176 0.46 6.50 11.15
C ILE A 176 0.18 5.27 12.00
N ILE A 177 1.23 4.55 12.43
CA ILE A 177 1.09 3.32 13.22
C ILE A 177 0.39 3.60 14.56
N ASN A 178 0.69 4.75 15.18
CA ASN A 178 0.08 5.17 16.43
C ASN A 178 -1.25 5.89 16.24
N TYR A 179 -1.79 5.92 15.02
CA TYR A 179 -3.06 6.52 14.65
C TYR A 179 -3.12 8.02 14.89
N LYS A 180 -1.98 8.69 14.82
CA LYS A 180 -1.88 10.16 14.87
C LYS A 180 -2.05 10.71 13.46
N LEU A 181 -3.27 10.66 12.95
CA LEU A 181 -3.55 10.86 11.52
C LEU A 181 -3.36 12.32 11.11
N GLU A 182 -3.82 13.29 11.92
CA GLU A 182 -3.70 14.71 11.58
C GLU A 182 -2.23 15.16 11.47
N PRO A 183 -1.35 14.88 12.43
CA PRO A 183 0.07 15.19 12.27
C PRO A 183 0.71 14.53 11.03
N ALA A 184 0.38 13.26 10.77
CA ALA A 184 0.88 12.55 9.60
C ALA A 184 0.40 13.23 8.30
N MET A 185 -0.89 13.52 8.20
CA MET A 185 -1.46 14.21 7.04
C MET A 185 -0.84 15.59 6.83
N GLN A 186 -0.66 16.35 7.90
CA GLN A 186 -0.06 17.67 7.82
C GLN A 186 1.35 17.62 7.25
N ARG A 187 2.16 16.67 7.68
CA ARG A 187 3.53 16.51 7.18
C ARG A 187 3.58 16.01 5.74
N LEU A 188 2.67 15.12 5.36
CA LEU A 188 2.61 14.55 4.01
C LEU A 188 2.02 15.51 2.98
N HIS A 189 0.99 16.27 3.36
CA HIS A 189 0.21 17.09 2.44
C HIS A 189 0.73 18.54 2.34
N THR A 190 1.76 18.89 3.09
CA THR A 190 2.41 20.20 3.05
C THR A 190 3.65 20.11 2.17
N LYS A 191 3.77 21.02 1.19
CA LYS A 191 4.95 21.12 0.33
C LYS A 191 5.99 22.06 0.94
#